data_5b0f3ba53faf34d1c3323ae8c95a6e11
#
_entry.id   5b0f3ba53faf34d1c3323ae8c95a6e11
#
_cell.length_a   1.000
_cell.length_b   1.000
_cell.length_c   1.000
_cell.angle_alpha   90.00
_cell.angle_beta   90.00
_cell.angle_gamma   90.00
#
_symmetry.space_group_name_H-M   'P 1'
#
loop_
_entity.id
_entity.type
_entity.pdbx_description
1 polymer ?
#
loop_
_entity_poly.entity_id
_entity_poly.type
_entity_poly.pdbx_seq_one_letter_code
_entity_poly.pdbx_strand_id
1 'polypeptide(L)'
;VFNDLSSSSSGSITSWYWDFGDNQNTTTTNANHLYSSAGTYTVSHVVNNTNGCTDTVRKTVDIYFLPQAQFYLNPACVGNSTQFTDSSKTLSGTIDNWLWNFGDGQTSTFQNPSHGFSSPVAYTVSLVVTSSYGCKDTIQKTVAVVPGPNADFSINPNPVEALEAANFTDLSTGPNSIVNWYWAFGDSTAANTQNTQHIYTDQGDYSVLLVVKDMNGCIDSARKDITIILLPDVPTAFSPNGDGQNDLFLVRGGPFKDINVRIYNNWGQLIFETNDQLEGWNGTFNGTEQPVGVFVWVVEVEMFNGKKIKKTGDVTLLR
;
A
#
# COMPACT_ATOMS: atom_id res chain seq x y z
N VAL A 1 45.42 18.49 -13.46
CA VAL A 1 46.72 19.12 -13.08
C VAL A 1 47.83 18.13 -13.33
N PHE A 2 48.89 18.56 -14.00
CA PHE A 2 50.09 17.79 -14.28
C PHE A 2 51.25 18.46 -13.56
N ASN A 3 51.91 17.73 -12.68
CA ASN A 3 53.02 18.24 -11.89
C ASN A 3 54.33 17.71 -12.44
N ASP A 4 55.28 18.59 -12.64
CA ASP A 4 56.66 18.22 -12.97
C ASP A 4 57.35 17.60 -11.73
N LEU A 5 57.91 16.42 -11.91
CA LEU A 5 58.69 15.69 -10.92
C LEU A 5 60.12 15.40 -11.45
N SER A 6 60.51 16.10 -12.50
CA SER A 6 61.83 15.88 -13.17
C SER A 6 62.98 16.31 -12.27
N SER A 7 64.10 15.58 -12.35
CA SER A 7 65.34 15.90 -11.70
C SER A 7 66.47 15.76 -12.68
N SER A 8 67.59 16.49 -12.47
CA SER A 8 68.76 16.40 -13.28
C SER A 8 70.00 16.10 -12.40
N SER A 9 70.75 15.11 -12.77
CA SER A 9 72.00 14.76 -12.10
C SER A 9 73.23 15.67 -12.52
N SER A 10 73.03 16.46 -13.60
CA SER A 10 74.08 17.38 -14.12
C SER A 10 73.40 18.60 -14.75
N GLY A 11 73.60 19.76 -14.15
CA GLY A 11 72.97 21.01 -14.55
C GLY A 11 71.51 21.16 -14.01
N SER A 12 70.88 22.30 -14.28
CA SER A 12 69.48 22.59 -13.86
C SER A 12 68.58 22.44 -15.04
N ILE A 13 67.35 22.00 -14.81
CA ILE A 13 66.27 22.00 -15.81
C ILE A 13 65.90 23.45 -16.11
N THR A 14 65.80 23.80 -17.39
CA THR A 14 65.59 25.17 -17.86
C THR A 14 64.32 25.34 -18.72
N SER A 15 63.79 24.25 -19.27
CA SER A 15 62.62 24.33 -20.06
C SER A 15 61.73 23.07 -19.91
N TRP A 16 60.46 23.26 -20.05
CA TRP A 16 59.42 22.25 -19.97
C TRP A 16 58.52 22.37 -21.20
N TYR A 17 58.07 21.26 -21.72
CA TYR A 17 57.07 21.19 -22.78
C TYR A 17 56.11 20.05 -22.51
N TRP A 18 54.84 20.35 -22.44
CA TRP A 18 53.75 19.40 -22.29
C TRP A 18 52.97 19.35 -23.59
N ASP A 19 52.79 18.18 -24.15
CA ASP A 19 51.82 17.88 -25.19
C ASP A 19 50.75 16.98 -24.59
N PHE A 20 49.49 17.42 -24.63
CA PHE A 20 48.39 16.72 -23.98
C PHE A 20 47.73 15.63 -24.86
N GLY A 21 48.17 15.47 -26.10
CA GLY A 21 47.69 14.47 -27.04
C GLY A 21 46.37 14.82 -27.71
N ASP A 22 45.88 16.05 -27.54
CA ASP A 22 44.66 16.60 -28.17
C ASP A 22 44.96 17.83 -29.05
N ASN A 23 46.19 17.95 -29.52
CA ASN A 23 46.74 19.09 -30.27
C ASN A 23 46.93 20.35 -29.41
N GLN A 24 46.82 20.27 -28.10
CA GLN A 24 47.14 21.39 -27.22
C GLN A 24 48.42 21.10 -26.43
N ASN A 25 49.18 22.18 -26.13
CA ASN A 25 50.44 22.10 -25.44
C ASN A 25 50.69 23.32 -24.54
N THR A 26 51.68 23.23 -23.67
CA THR A 26 52.16 24.35 -22.83
C THR A 26 53.62 24.16 -22.45
N THR A 27 54.30 25.27 -22.08
CA THR A 27 55.70 25.30 -21.63
C THR A 27 55.86 25.65 -20.15
N THR A 28 54.80 25.60 -19.37
CA THR A 28 54.86 25.85 -17.93
C THR A 28 55.44 24.67 -17.17
N THR A 29 56.11 24.91 -16.03
CA THR A 29 56.68 23.85 -15.20
C THR A 29 55.62 22.84 -14.78
N ASN A 30 54.49 23.33 -14.17
CA ASN A 30 53.31 22.55 -13.90
C ASN A 30 52.19 23.00 -14.84
N ALA A 31 51.38 22.08 -15.33
CA ALA A 31 50.35 22.36 -16.32
C ALA A 31 48.94 22.04 -15.80
N ASN A 32 48.02 22.92 -16.13
CA ASN A 32 46.57 22.64 -16.05
C ASN A 32 46.00 22.47 -17.46
N HIS A 33 45.29 21.39 -17.71
CA HIS A 33 44.68 21.16 -19.01
C HIS A 33 43.25 20.61 -18.82
N LEU A 34 42.33 21.05 -19.68
CA LEU A 34 40.95 20.60 -19.73
C LEU A 34 40.70 19.93 -21.09
N TYR A 35 40.37 18.65 -21.06
CA TYR A 35 39.97 17.92 -22.27
C TYR A 35 38.50 18.21 -22.60
N SER A 36 38.23 18.49 -23.86
CA SER A 36 36.87 18.80 -24.33
C SER A 36 36.03 17.56 -24.68
N SER A 37 36.66 16.40 -24.78
CA SER A 37 36.04 15.14 -25.17
C SER A 37 36.54 13.99 -24.32
N ALA A 38 35.71 12.96 -24.14
CA ALA A 38 36.16 11.71 -23.55
C ALA A 38 37.03 10.93 -24.53
N GLY A 39 38.02 10.21 -24.01
CA GLY A 39 38.98 9.45 -24.79
C GLY A 39 40.23 9.11 -23.98
N THR A 40 41.12 8.31 -24.55
CA THR A 40 42.42 8.03 -24.00
C THR A 40 43.46 8.92 -24.71
N TYR A 41 44.10 9.78 -23.96
CA TYR A 41 45.09 10.72 -24.46
C TYR A 41 46.47 10.30 -24.00
N THR A 42 47.48 10.38 -24.91
CA THR A 42 48.88 10.18 -24.55
C THR A 42 49.51 11.53 -24.29
N VAL A 43 49.74 11.82 -23.01
CA VAL A 43 50.41 13.04 -22.59
C VAL A 43 51.93 12.81 -22.64
N SER A 44 52.66 13.69 -23.32
CA SER A 44 54.12 13.69 -23.30
C SER A 44 54.67 14.92 -22.59
N HIS A 45 55.67 14.71 -21.74
CA HIS A 45 56.36 15.75 -21.02
C HIS A 45 57.83 15.69 -21.37
N VAL A 46 58.38 16.80 -21.91
CA VAL A 46 59.75 16.95 -22.33
C VAL A 46 60.38 18.00 -21.46
N VAL A 47 61.58 17.70 -20.94
CA VAL A 47 62.40 18.64 -20.18
C VAL A 47 63.79 18.78 -20.81
N ASN A 48 64.36 19.98 -20.75
CA ASN A 48 65.71 20.24 -21.15
C ASN A 48 66.51 20.85 -19.98
N ASN A 49 67.80 20.51 -19.89
CA ASN A 49 68.70 21.07 -18.89
C ASN A 49 69.71 22.11 -19.50
N THR A 50 70.47 22.79 -18.64
CA THR A 50 71.49 23.77 -19.01
C THR A 50 72.61 23.20 -19.91
N ASN A 51 72.74 21.87 -19.90
CA ASN A 51 73.84 21.20 -20.74
C ASN A 51 73.27 20.77 -22.10
N GLY A 52 71.99 21.11 -22.43
CA GLY A 52 71.31 20.76 -23.69
C GLY A 52 70.78 19.33 -23.75
N CYS A 53 70.84 18.60 -22.66
CA CYS A 53 70.26 17.25 -22.60
C CYS A 53 68.71 17.30 -22.44
N THR A 54 68.06 16.47 -23.22
CA THR A 54 66.62 16.36 -23.27
C THR A 54 66.18 14.99 -22.76
N ASP A 55 65.09 14.92 -21.95
CA ASP A 55 64.38 13.68 -21.59
C ASP A 55 62.91 13.82 -21.81
N THR A 56 62.21 12.68 -22.04
CA THR A 56 60.80 12.63 -22.39
C THR A 56 60.11 11.49 -21.66
N VAL A 57 59.00 11.78 -20.94
CA VAL A 57 58.12 10.79 -20.40
C VAL A 57 56.79 10.87 -21.10
N ARG A 58 56.14 9.70 -21.30
CA ARG A 58 54.78 9.59 -21.84
C ARG A 58 53.92 8.80 -20.89
N LYS A 59 52.67 9.29 -20.65
CA LYS A 59 51.67 8.62 -19.85
C LYS A 59 50.30 8.75 -20.52
N THR A 60 49.50 7.72 -20.43
CA THR A 60 48.09 7.77 -20.86
C THR A 60 47.20 8.32 -19.76
N VAL A 61 46.20 9.11 -20.16
CA VAL A 61 45.14 9.64 -19.28
C VAL A 61 43.81 9.32 -19.93
N ASP A 62 42.96 8.65 -19.18
CA ASP A 62 41.58 8.34 -19.62
C ASP A 62 40.64 9.43 -19.13
N ILE A 63 39.91 9.99 -20.05
CA ILE A 63 38.87 11.00 -19.81
C ILE A 63 37.53 10.39 -20.10
N TYR A 64 36.64 10.43 -19.11
CA TYR A 64 35.32 9.82 -19.19
C TYR A 64 34.22 10.87 -19.29
N PHE A 65 33.11 10.53 -19.94
CA PHE A 65 31.90 11.35 -19.91
C PHE A 65 31.36 11.42 -18.50
N LEU A 66 30.90 12.60 -18.10
CA LEU A 66 30.09 12.75 -16.88
C LEU A 66 28.77 12.02 -17.05
N PRO A 67 28.23 11.37 -16.01
CA PRO A 67 26.87 10.93 -16.02
C PRO A 67 25.94 12.13 -16.12
N GLN A 68 24.69 11.89 -16.53
CA GLN A 68 23.63 12.87 -16.58
C GLN A 68 22.56 12.44 -15.57
N ALA A 69 22.50 13.11 -14.44
CA ALA A 69 21.52 12.85 -13.39
C ALA A 69 20.10 13.25 -13.83
N GLN A 70 19.14 12.39 -13.66
CA GLN A 70 17.74 12.65 -13.93
C GLN A 70 16.84 11.74 -13.11
N PHE A 71 15.68 12.22 -12.70
CA PHE A 71 14.65 11.42 -12.02
C PHE A 71 13.24 11.92 -12.28
N TYR A 72 12.26 11.06 -12.03
CA TYR A 72 10.85 11.40 -11.94
C TYR A 72 10.24 10.79 -10.68
N LEU A 73 9.04 11.23 -10.30
CA LEU A 73 8.33 10.81 -9.10
C LEU A 73 6.83 10.78 -9.36
N ASN A 74 6.14 9.98 -8.57
CA ASN A 74 4.68 10.03 -8.47
C ASN A 74 4.26 11.29 -7.71
N PRO A 75 2.96 11.69 -7.75
CA PRO A 75 2.45 12.79 -6.94
C PRO A 75 2.86 12.65 -5.47
N ALA A 76 3.38 13.73 -4.90
CA ALA A 76 3.79 13.76 -3.51
C ALA A 76 2.66 14.28 -2.63
N CYS A 77 2.12 13.39 -1.79
CA CYS A 77 1.02 13.67 -0.89
C CYS A 77 1.46 13.51 0.57
N VAL A 78 0.97 14.38 1.45
CA VAL A 78 1.28 14.29 2.89
C VAL A 78 0.86 12.93 3.42
N GLY A 79 1.75 12.28 4.17
CA GLY A 79 1.50 10.99 4.81
C GLY A 79 1.55 9.78 3.88
N ASN A 80 1.58 10.00 2.56
CA ASN A 80 1.68 8.92 1.59
C ASN A 80 3.13 8.71 1.14
N SER A 81 3.46 7.48 0.78
CA SER A 81 4.77 7.15 0.23
C SER A 81 4.86 7.59 -1.23
N THR A 82 5.80 8.50 -1.53
CA THR A 82 6.14 8.94 -2.89
C THR A 82 7.26 8.07 -3.44
N GLN A 83 7.04 7.45 -4.60
CA GLN A 83 8.06 6.68 -5.30
C GLN A 83 8.92 7.60 -6.16
N PHE A 84 10.24 7.57 -5.94
CA PHE A 84 11.24 8.22 -6.77
C PHE A 84 11.85 7.20 -7.71
N THR A 85 12.00 7.56 -8.98
CA THR A 85 12.55 6.66 -10.00
C THR A 85 13.72 7.35 -10.69
N ASP A 86 14.90 6.73 -10.58
CA ASP A 86 16.11 7.15 -11.31
C ASP A 86 15.90 6.96 -12.81
N SER A 87 16.31 7.96 -13.57
CA SER A 87 16.37 7.91 -15.04
C SER A 87 17.68 8.48 -15.58
N SER A 88 18.69 8.49 -14.73
CA SER A 88 20.02 8.96 -15.06
C SER A 88 20.68 8.11 -16.13
N LYS A 89 21.58 8.72 -16.90
CA LYS A 89 22.28 8.06 -18.02
C LYS A 89 23.77 8.33 -17.94
N THR A 90 24.56 7.43 -18.50
CA THR A 90 26.00 7.63 -18.72
C THR A 90 26.42 7.09 -20.09
N LEU A 91 27.41 7.71 -20.70
CA LEU A 91 28.05 7.24 -21.95
C LEU A 91 29.37 6.51 -21.66
N SER A 92 29.85 6.52 -20.40
CA SER A 92 31.07 5.85 -19.97
C SER A 92 30.82 5.01 -18.74
N GLY A 93 30.96 3.69 -18.85
CA GLY A 93 30.72 2.74 -17.76
C GLY A 93 29.28 2.60 -17.34
N THR A 94 29.05 2.37 -16.06
CA THR A 94 27.74 2.20 -15.40
C THR A 94 27.55 3.27 -14.33
N ILE A 95 26.31 3.51 -13.90
CA ILE A 95 26.03 4.27 -12.68
C ILE A 95 25.94 3.24 -11.55
N ASP A 96 26.78 3.39 -10.54
CA ASP A 96 26.93 2.40 -9.46
C ASP A 96 26.46 2.92 -8.11
N ASN A 97 26.37 4.24 -7.94
CA ASN A 97 25.92 4.82 -6.66
C ASN A 97 24.95 5.96 -6.88
N TRP A 98 23.97 6.00 -5.97
CA TRP A 98 22.93 7.04 -5.86
C TRP A 98 23.00 7.63 -4.47
N LEU A 99 22.81 8.92 -4.35
CA LEU A 99 22.62 9.61 -3.08
C LEU A 99 21.47 10.61 -3.23
N TRP A 100 20.38 10.29 -2.61
CA TRP A 100 19.20 11.13 -2.53
C TRP A 100 19.23 11.97 -1.25
N ASN A 101 18.83 13.23 -1.37
CA ASN A 101 18.47 14.08 -0.24
C ASN A 101 17.07 14.63 -0.52
N PHE A 102 16.11 14.32 0.37
CA PHE A 102 14.71 14.67 0.17
C PHE A 102 14.36 16.11 0.61
N GLY A 103 15.33 16.83 1.20
CA GLY A 103 15.17 18.22 1.62
C GLY A 103 14.45 18.41 2.97
N ASP A 104 14.12 17.32 3.65
CA ASP A 104 13.56 17.29 5.01
C ASP A 104 14.55 16.74 6.05
N GLY A 105 15.81 16.58 5.66
CA GLY A 105 16.88 16.01 6.47
C GLY A 105 17.06 14.51 6.31
N GLN A 106 16.21 13.83 5.55
CA GLN A 106 16.36 12.40 5.25
C GLN A 106 17.08 12.16 3.92
N THR A 107 17.75 11.01 3.81
CA THR A 107 18.55 10.62 2.63
C THR A 107 18.32 9.15 2.31
N SER A 108 18.66 8.74 1.07
CA SER A 108 18.65 7.35 0.63
C SER A 108 19.79 7.06 -0.34
N THR A 109 20.26 5.81 -0.38
CA THR A 109 21.25 5.32 -1.35
C THR A 109 20.67 4.27 -2.31
N PHE A 110 19.38 3.95 -2.21
CA PHE A 110 18.73 3.08 -3.17
C PHE A 110 18.56 3.78 -4.52
N GLN A 111 18.61 3.02 -5.61
CA GLN A 111 18.41 3.57 -6.95
C GLN A 111 17.01 4.19 -7.08
N ASN A 112 15.99 3.48 -6.63
CA ASN A 112 14.59 3.90 -6.73
C ASN A 112 13.95 3.88 -5.32
N PRO A 113 14.17 4.91 -4.48
CA PRO A 113 13.64 4.94 -3.13
C PRO A 113 12.17 5.36 -3.09
N SER A 114 11.51 4.96 -2.00
CA SER A 114 10.24 5.54 -1.57
C SER A 114 10.48 6.46 -0.38
N HIS A 115 9.78 7.61 -0.34
CA HIS A 115 9.87 8.56 0.76
C HIS A 115 8.52 9.20 1.07
N GLY A 116 8.20 9.37 2.36
CA GLY A 116 6.98 10.01 2.84
C GLY A 116 7.27 11.37 3.48
N PHE A 117 6.57 12.40 3.03
CA PHE A 117 6.68 13.76 3.59
C PHE A 117 5.60 14.00 4.63
N SER A 118 5.98 14.64 5.74
CA SER A 118 5.08 14.89 6.88
C SER A 118 4.32 16.23 6.80
N SER A 119 4.70 17.14 5.90
CA SER A 119 4.11 18.48 5.81
C SER A 119 3.83 18.89 4.37
N PRO A 120 2.73 19.65 4.13
CA PRO A 120 2.31 20.07 2.80
C PRO A 120 3.07 21.34 2.36
N VAL A 121 4.38 21.20 2.15
CA VAL A 121 5.26 22.28 1.68
C VAL A 121 6.08 21.83 0.47
N ALA A 122 6.78 22.74 -0.16
CA ALA A 122 7.70 22.42 -1.22
C ALA A 122 9.07 22.03 -0.65
N TYR A 123 9.58 20.86 -1.07
CA TYR A 123 10.91 20.37 -0.72
C TYR A 123 11.83 20.42 -1.92
N THR A 124 13.11 20.77 -1.71
CA THR A 124 14.13 20.65 -2.74
C THR A 124 14.77 19.27 -2.62
N VAL A 125 14.41 18.39 -3.54
CA VAL A 125 14.96 17.04 -3.61
C VAL A 125 16.15 17.03 -4.55
N SER A 126 17.28 16.45 -4.12
CA SER A 126 18.47 16.28 -4.94
C SER A 126 18.86 14.81 -5.10
N LEU A 127 19.34 14.47 -6.28
CA LEU A 127 19.97 13.20 -6.61
C LEU A 127 21.39 13.44 -7.09
N VAL A 128 22.36 12.82 -6.41
CA VAL A 128 23.73 12.70 -6.87
C VAL A 128 23.94 11.28 -7.40
N VAL A 129 24.39 11.14 -8.63
CA VAL A 129 24.81 9.85 -9.20
C VAL A 129 26.30 9.79 -9.37
N THR A 130 26.88 8.60 -9.21
CA THR A 130 28.32 8.37 -9.39
C THR A 130 28.50 7.19 -10.34
N SER A 131 29.30 7.40 -11.41
CA SER A 131 29.64 6.35 -12.35
C SER A 131 30.71 5.40 -11.80
N SER A 132 30.93 4.24 -12.45
CA SER A 132 31.97 3.26 -12.14
C SER A 132 33.38 3.84 -12.23
N TYR A 133 33.55 4.95 -12.94
CA TYR A 133 34.84 5.71 -13.02
C TYR A 133 34.94 6.84 -11.99
N GLY A 134 33.98 6.95 -11.05
CA GLY A 134 33.98 7.96 -10.00
C GLY A 134 33.48 9.34 -10.42
N CYS A 135 33.03 9.51 -11.67
CA CYS A 135 32.49 10.78 -12.15
C CYS A 135 31.09 10.99 -11.54
N LYS A 136 30.79 12.23 -11.13
CA LYS A 136 29.52 12.58 -10.46
C LYS A 136 28.76 13.64 -11.24
N ASP A 137 27.43 13.55 -11.12
CA ASP A 137 26.52 14.62 -11.53
C ASP A 137 25.40 14.74 -10.51
N THR A 138 24.78 15.90 -10.47
CA THR A 138 23.73 16.24 -9.49
C THR A 138 22.59 16.94 -10.16
N ILE A 139 21.35 16.51 -9.87
CA ILE A 139 20.13 17.22 -10.24
C ILE A 139 19.36 17.58 -8.98
N GLN A 140 18.67 18.74 -9.04
CA GLN A 140 17.72 19.17 -8.02
C GLN A 140 16.37 19.47 -8.66
N LYS A 141 15.29 19.07 -7.98
CA LYS A 141 13.92 19.42 -8.35
C LYS A 141 13.16 19.87 -7.14
N THR A 142 12.32 20.90 -7.31
CA THR A 142 11.35 21.29 -6.30
C THR A 142 10.16 20.34 -6.40
N VAL A 143 9.85 19.67 -5.30
CA VAL A 143 8.73 18.73 -5.15
C VAL A 143 7.66 19.41 -4.28
N ALA A 144 6.52 19.74 -4.86
CA ALA A 144 5.39 20.25 -4.12
C ALA A 144 4.66 19.07 -3.46
N VAL A 145 4.64 19.04 -2.13
CA VAL A 145 3.87 18.07 -1.36
C VAL A 145 2.52 18.70 -1.04
N VAL A 146 1.44 18.03 -1.44
CA VAL A 146 0.08 18.54 -1.27
C VAL A 146 -0.69 17.74 -0.22
N PRO A 147 -1.64 18.34 0.51
CA PRO A 147 -2.52 17.58 1.38
C PRO A 147 -3.44 16.69 0.53
N GLY A 148 -3.66 15.46 1.01
CA GLY A 148 -4.56 14.51 0.39
C GLY A 148 -6.01 14.64 0.85
N PRO A 149 -6.91 13.77 0.34
CA PRO A 149 -8.26 13.61 0.86
C PRO A 149 -8.23 12.98 2.25
N ASN A 150 -9.35 13.09 2.97
CA ASN A 150 -9.66 12.36 4.18
C ASN A 150 -10.86 11.47 3.88
N ALA A 151 -10.65 10.17 3.79
CA ALA A 151 -11.67 9.20 3.44
C ALA A 151 -12.62 8.98 4.63
N ASP A 152 -13.91 9.02 4.38
CA ASP A 152 -14.95 8.64 5.33
C ASP A 152 -16.23 8.23 4.58
N PHE A 153 -17.08 7.41 5.21
CA PHE A 153 -18.35 6.99 4.64
C PHE A 153 -19.35 6.57 5.71
N SER A 154 -20.61 6.48 5.34
CA SER A 154 -21.67 5.91 6.17
C SER A 154 -22.26 4.68 5.53
N ILE A 155 -22.79 3.78 6.37
CA ILE A 155 -23.52 2.57 6.01
C ILE A 155 -24.92 2.66 6.62
N ASN A 156 -25.96 2.44 5.81
CA ASN A 156 -27.33 2.48 6.29
C ASN A 156 -28.25 1.52 5.47
N PRO A 157 -28.97 0.60 6.13
CA PRO A 157 -28.92 0.29 7.56
C PRO A 157 -27.66 -0.47 7.96
N ASN A 158 -27.33 -0.47 9.26
CA ASN A 158 -26.34 -1.34 9.86
C ASN A 158 -26.78 -1.66 11.30
N PRO A 159 -27.09 -2.90 11.66
CA PRO A 159 -27.07 -4.10 10.81
C PRO A 159 -28.15 -4.09 9.70
N VAL A 160 -27.95 -4.91 8.67
CA VAL A 160 -28.90 -5.12 7.56
C VAL A 160 -29.30 -6.60 7.48
N GLU A 161 -30.55 -6.86 7.04
CA GLU A 161 -30.99 -8.23 6.78
C GLU A 161 -30.33 -8.77 5.50
N ALA A 162 -29.96 -10.06 5.49
CA ALA A 162 -29.45 -10.69 4.28
C ALA A 162 -30.46 -10.56 3.13
N LEU A 163 -29.98 -10.38 1.92
CA LEU A 163 -30.75 -10.12 0.71
C LEU A 163 -31.42 -8.72 0.65
N GLU A 164 -31.27 -7.90 1.68
CA GLU A 164 -31.66 -6.49 1.66
C GLU A 164 -30.47 -5.60 1.29
N ALA A 165 -30.76 -4.46 0.67
CA ALA A 165 -29.73 -3.54 0.22
C ALA A 165 -29.22 -2.64 1.36
N ALA A 166 -27.91 -2.64 1.56
CA ALA A 166 -27.22 -1.61 2.34
C ALA A 166 -26.76 -0.46 1.43
N ASN A 167 -26.97 0.78 1.88
CA ASN A 167 -26.51 1.98 1.17
C ASN A 167 -25.18 2.43 1.75
N PHE A 168 -24.22 2.67 0.87
CA PHE A 168 -22.89 3.19 1.18
C PHE A 168 -22.79 4.60 0.63
N THR A 169 -22.67 5.58 1.51
CA THR A 169 -22.61 7.00 1.15
C THR A 169 -21.22 7.55 1.46
N ASP A 170 -20.56 8.09 0.45
CA ASP A 170 -19.29 8.79 0.59
C ASP A 170 -19.46 10.07 1.43
N LEU A 171 -18.64 10.21 2.45
CA LEU A 171 -18.51 11.38 3.32
C LEU A 171 -17.09 11.96 3.29
N SER A 172 -16.28 11.49 2.34
CA SER A 172 -14.90 11.91 2.23
C SER A 172 -14.80 13.41 1.93
N THR A 173 -13.79 14.03 2.51
CA THR A 173 -13.50 15.46 2.35
C THR A 173 -12.06 15.66 1.90
N GLY A 174 -11.75 16.85 1.42
CA GLY A 174 -10.37 17.17 1.05
C GLY A 174 -10.25 18.57 0.46
N PRO A 175 -9.01 19.06 0.31
CA PRO A 175 -8.73 20.38 -0.28
C PRO A 175 -8.98 20.38 -1.81
N ASN A 176 -8.98 19.20 -2.43
CA ASN A 176 -9.18 19.02 -3.86
C ASN A 176 -10.37 18.09 -4.12
N SER A 177 -10.97 18.22 -5.31
CA SER A 177 -12.07 17.34 -5.73
C SER A 177 -11.63 15.88 -5.77
N ILE A 178 -12.42 15.00 -5.15
CA ILE A 178 -12.28 13.56 -5.28
C ILE A 178 -12.83 13.18 -6.66
N VAL A 179 -12.09 12.35 -7.39
CA VAL A 179 -12.41 11.97 -8.77
C VAL A 179 -12.56 10.47 -8.98
N ASN A 180 -12.08 9.66 -8.01
CA ASN A 180 -12.23 8.20 -8.07
C ASN A 180 -12.59 7.67 -6.69
N TRP A 181 -13.47 6.65 -6.70
CA TRP A 181 -13.90 5.86 -5.55
C TRP A 181 -13.71 4.40 -5.87
N TYR A 182 -13.26 3.63 -4.91
CA TYR A 182 -13.19 2.17 -4.98
C TYR A 182 -13.71 1.60 -3.66
N TRP A 183 -14.77 0.80 -3.75
CA TRP A 183 -15.37 0.08 -2.64
C TRP A 183 -15.00 -1.39 -2.73
N ALA A 184 -14.55 -1.98 -1.63
CA ALA A 184 -14.48 -3.43 -1.45
C ALA A 184 -15.37 -3.81 -0.28
N PHE A 185 -16.35 -4.67 -0.51
CA PHE A 185 -17.41 -4.96 0.48
C PHE A 185 -17.06 -6.09 1.46
N GLY A 186 -15.90 -6.74 1.29
CA GLY A 186 -15.43 -7.81 2.18
C GLY A 186 -15.93 -9.21 1.79
N ASP A 187 -16.82 -9.33 0.81
CA ASP A 187 -17.34 -10.57 0.24
C ASP A 187 -16.76 -10.90 -1.14
N SER A 188 -15.60 -10.32 -1.48
CA SER A 188 -14.91 -10.40 -2.77
C SER A 188 -15.57 -9.59 -3.90
N THR A 189 -16.58 -8.79 -3.61
CA THR A 189 -17.20 -7.87 -4.58
C THR A 189 -16.71 -6.43 -4.38
N ALA A 190 -16.89 -5.61 -5.43
CA ALA A 190 -16.40 -4.23 -5.46
C ALA A 190 -17.29 -3.31 -6.31
N ALA A 191 -17.17 -1.98 -6.08
CA ALA A 191 -17.81 -0.94 -6.89
C ALA A 191 -16.89 0.28 -7.05
N ASN A 192 -17.17 1.12 -8.06
CA ASN A 192 -16.34 2.30 -8.40
C ASN A 192 -17.17 3.59 -8.55
N THR A 193 -18.28 3.70 -7.88
CA THR A 193 -19.14 4.89 -7.88
C THR A 193 -19.00 5.68 -6.58
N GLN A 194 -19.29 6.96 -6.58
CA GLN A 194 -19.22 7.79 -5.37
C GLN A 194 -20.08 7.21 -4.25
N ASN A 195 -21.36 7.01 -4.54
CA ASN A 195 -22.30 6.32 -3.64
C ASN A 195 -22.74 5.02 -4.30
N THR A 196 -23.00 4.00 -3.50
CA THR A 196 -23.39 2.69 -4.03
C THR A 196 -24.33 1.95 -3.08
N GLN A 197 -24.95 0.90 -3.59
CA GLN A 197 -25.70 -0.08 -2.82
C GLN A 197 -25.06 -1.45 -3.00
N HIS A 198 -25.12 -2.26 -1.95
CA HIS A 198 -24.68 -3.65 -2.01
C HIS A 198 -25.61 -4.56 -1.24
N ILE A 199 -25.77 -5.79 -1.72
CA ILE A 199 -26.62 -6.83 -1.13
C ILE A 199 -25.72 -8.01 -0.76
N TYR A 200 -25.71 -8.38 0.52
CA TYR A 200 -25.04 -9.57 1.02
C TYR A 200 -25.99 -10.74 1.07
N THR A 201 -25.53 -11.91 0.66
CA THR A 201 -26.34 -13.16 0.65
C THR A 201 -26.24 -13.93 1.95
N ASP A 202 -25.11 -13.84 2.63
CA ASP A 202 -24.79 -14.64 3.81
C ASP A 202 -24.68 -13.76 5.05
N GLN A 203 -25.09 -14.32 6.20
CA GLN A 203 -24.91 -13.67 7.49
C GLN A 203 -23.44 -13.57 7.87
N GLY A 204 -23.07 -12.54 8.61
CA GLY A 204 -21.71 -12.35 9.10
C GLY A 204 -21.35 -10.90 9.25
N ASP A 205 -20.13 -10.67 9.72
CA ASP A 205 -19.49 -9.36 9.77
C ASP A 205 -18.57 -9.20 8.58
N TYR A 206 -18.75 -8.14 7.82
CA TYR A 206 -17.94 -7.81 6.65
C TYR A 206 -17.21 -6.49 6.86
N SER A 207 -15.92 -6.47 6.55
CA SER A 207 -15.12 -5.24 6.65
C SER A 207 -15.09 -4.52 5.31
N VAL A 208 -15.81 -3.40 5.25
CA VAL A 208 -15.92 -2.58 4.03
C VAL A 208 -14.80 -1.58 3.98
N LEU A 209 -14.12 -1.51 2.83
CA LEU A 209 -13.07 -0.56 2.53
C LEU A 209 -13.57 0.43 1.47
N LEU A 210 -13.44 1.71 1.74
CA LEU A 210 -13.48 2.78 0.74
C LEU A 210 -12.06 3.30 0.50
N VAL A 211 -11.65 3.38 -0.76
CA VAL A 211 -10.46 4.09 -1.20
C VAL A 211 -10.89 5.25 -2.09
N VAL A 212 -10.43 6.45 -1.80
CA VAL A 212 -10.69 7.64 -2.60
C VAL A 212 -9.41 8.23 -3.16
N LYS A 213 -9.51 8.83 -4.35
CA LYS A 213 -8.39 9.50 -5.02
C LYS A 213 -8.83 10.88 -5.48
N ASP A 214 -8.05 11.90 -5.17
CA ASP A 214 -8.29 13.26 -5.61
C ASP A 214 -7.70 13.57 -7.00
N MET A 215 -7.98 14.75 -7.53
CA MET A 215 -7.48 15.20 -8.83
C MET A 215 -5.96 15.34 -8.93
N ASN A 216 -5.26 15.47 -7.80
CA ASN A 216 -3.79 15.50 -7.74
C ASN A 216 -3.18 14.09 -7.66
N GLY A 217 -4.02 13.07 -7.57
CA GLY A 217 -3.58 11.67 -7.46
C GLY A 217 -3.31 11.21 -6.03
N CYS A 218 -3.60 12.04 -5.01
CA CYS A 218 -3.50 11.66 -3.62
C CYS A 218 -4.60 10.66 -3.25
N ILE A 219 -4.25 9.69 -2.43
CA ILE A 219 -5.13 8.57 -2.06
C ILE A 219 -5.28 8.53 -0.54
N ASP A 220 -6.48 8.23 -0.07
CA ASP A 220 -6.76 7.87 1.31
C ASP A 220 -7.81 6.76 1.37
N SER A 221 -7.94 6.10 2.53
CA SER A 221 -8.86 4.99 2.70
C SER A 221 -9.48 4.94 4.09
N ALA A 222 -10.73 4.52 4.15
CA ALA A 222 -11.46 4.27 5.39
C ALA A 222 -11.99 2.83 5.42
N ARG A 223 -12.10 2.27 6.64
CA ARG A 223 -12.71 0.96 6.88
C ARG A 223 -13.80 1.07 7.92
N LYS A 224 -14.95 0.40 7.67
CA LYS A 224 -16.02 0.23 8.64
C LYS A 224 -16.64 -1.15 8.47
N ASP A 225 -17.15 -1.70 9.56
CA ASP A 225 -17.75 -3.01 9.54
C ASP A 225 -19.27 -2.91 9.39
N ILE A 226 -19.85 -3.88 8.69
CA ILE A 226 -21.28 -4.09 8.56
C ILE A 226 -21.62 -5.49 9.04
N THR A 227 -22.69 -5.61 9.84
CA THR A 227 -23.22 -6.88 10.32
C THR A 227 -24.43 -7.27 9.48
N ILE A 228 -24.37 -8.46 8.88
CA ILE A 228 -25.48 -9.05 8.12
C ILE A 228 -26.16 -10.08 9.00
N ILE A 229 -27.47 -9.90 9.17
CA ILE A 229 -28.32 -10.73 10.04
C ILE A 229 -29.30 -11.55 9.21
N LEU A 230 -29.63 -12.74 9.68
CA LEU A 230 -30.74 -13.53 9.17
C LEU A 230 -31.94 -13.46 10.15
N LEU A 231 -33.14 -13.35 9.62
CA LEU A 231 -34.37 -13.49 10.44
C LEU A 231 -34.45 -14.90 11.04
N PRO A 232 -35.11 -15.06 12.19
CA PRO A 232 -35.28 -16.38 12.79
C PRO A 232 -36.02 -17.30 11.83
N ASP A 233 -35.39 -18.43 11.51
CA ASP A 233 -35.95 -19.52 10.73
C ASP A 233 -36.21 -20.71 11.68
N VAL A 234 -37.41 -21.23 11.62
CA VAL A 234 -37.94 -22.25 12.55
C VAL A 234 -38.35 -23.48 11.77
N PRO A 235 -37.82 -24.67 12.08
CA PRO A 235 -38.15 -25.87 11.36
C PRO A 235 -39.63 -26.25 11.56
N THR A 236 -40.25 -26.80 10.52
CA THR A 236 -41.63 -27.28 10.56
C THR A 236 -41.76 -28.75 11.04
N ALA A 237 -40.63 -29.47 11.03
CA ALA A 237 -40.55 -30.84 11.52
C ALA A 237 -39.12 -31.16 12.00
N PHE A 238 -38.98 -32.10 12.91
CA PHE A 238 -37.72 -32.68 13.34
C PHE A 238 -37.87 -34.12 13.77
N SER A 239 -36.76 -34.88 13.77
CA SER A 239 -36.78 -36.32 14.08
C SER A 239 -35.57 -36.68 14.95
N PRO A 240 -35.70 -36.78 16.27
CA PRO A 240 -34.65 -37.15 17.21
C PRO A 240 -34.33 -38.62 17.16
N ASN A 241 -33.79 -39.13 16.02
CA ASN A 241 -33.44 -40.52 15.78
C ASN A 241 -31.96 -40.81 15.93
N GLY A 242 -31.12 -39.79 16.20
CA GLY A 242 -29.69 -39.90 16.42
C GLY A 242 -28.85 -40.09 15.15
N ASP A 243 -29.38 -39.74 13.97
CA ASP A 243 -28.67 -39.83 12.70
C ASP A 243 -27.81 -38.57 12.41
N GLY A 244 -27.86 -37.56 13.29
CA GLY A 244 -27.16 -36.29 13.16
C GLY A 244 -27.84 -35.27 12.28
N GLN A 245 -29.06 -35.56 11.77
CA GLN A 245 -29.84 -34.65 10.93
C GLN A 245 -31.20 -34.35 11.56
N ASN A 246 -31.46 -33.08 11.82
CA ASN A 246 -32.73 -32.61 12.42
C ASN A 246 -33.12 -33.31 13.72
N ASP A 247 -32.15 -33.75 14.52
CA ASP A 247 -32.34 -34.40 15.81
C ASP A 247 -32.87 -33.42 16.87
N LEU A 248 -32.70 -32.12 16.64
CA LEU A 248 -33.16 -31.05 17.53
C LEU A 248 -34.06 -30.07 16.80
N PHE A 249 -35.14 -29.64 17.49
CA PHE A 249 -35.82 -28.41 17.10
C PHE A 249 -34.95 -27.23 17.51
N LEU A 250 -34.34 -26.57 16.53
CA LEU A 250 -33.38 -25.48 16.73
C LEU A 250 -33.76 -24.28 15.86
N VAL A 251 -33.79 -23.11 16.47
CA VAL A 251 -34.02 -21.84 15.73
C VAL A 251 -32.71 -21.43 15.01
N ARG A 252 -32.81 -21.29 13.70
CA ARG A 252 -31.70 -20.84 12.84
C ARG A 252 -31.80 -19.33 12.57
N GLY A 253 -30.72 -18.73 12.04
CA GLY A 253 -30.66 -17.28 11.75
C GLY A 253 -29.82 -16.54 12.78
N GLY A 254 -30.02 -15.23 12.90
CA GLY A 254 -29.26 -14.38 13.81
C GLY A 254 -28.12 -13.63 13.13
N PRO A 255 -27.13 -13.13 13.90
CA PRO A 255 -27.08 -13.24 15.36
C PRO A 255 -28.23 -12.47 16.05
N PHE A 256 -28.76 -13.04 17.14
CA PHE A 256 -29.75 -12.39 17.96
C PHE A 256 -29.13 -11.78 19.22
N LYS A 257 -29.63 -10.62 19.65
CA LYS A 257 -29.24 -10.00 20.91
C LYS A 257 -29.81 -10.77 22.09
N ASP A 258 -31.10 -11.13 21.97
CA ASP A 258 -31.81 -11.97 22.91
C ASP A 258 -32.73 -12.92 22.15
N ILE A 259 -32.91 -14.13 22.67
CA ILE A 259 -33.84 -15.13 22.14
C ILE A 259 -34.61 -15.81 23.31
N ASN A 260 -35.87 -16.06 23.12
CA ASN A 260 -36.67 -16.94 23.98
C ASN A 260 -37.49 -17.88 23.10
N VAL A 261 -37.25 -19.17 23.27
CA VAL A 261 -37.96 -20.26 22.56
C VAL A 261 -38.79 -21.03 23.54
N ARG A 262 -40.10 -21.17 23.26
CA ARG A 262 -41.04 -21.94 24.08
C ARG A 262 -41.78 -22.93 23.20
N ILE A 263 -41.95 -24.16 23.71
CA ILE A 263 -42.69 -25.22 23.02
C ILE A 263 -43.78 -25.73 23.96
N TYR A 264 -44.98 -25.91 23.44
CA TYR A 264 -46.15 -26.33 24.14
C TYR A 264 -46.73 -27.62 23.53
N ASN A 265 -47.24 -28.50 24.36
CA ASN A 265 -48.01 -29.66 23.90
C ASN A 265 -49.45 -29.25 23.50
N ASN A 266 -50.25 -30.20 22.98
CA ASN A 266 -51.63 -30.00 22.53
C ASN A 266 -52.61 -29.53 23.64
N TRP A 267 -52.19 -29.63 24.90
CA TRP A 267 -52.94 -29.19 26.06
C TRP A 267 -52.56 -27.80 26.54
N GLY A 268 -51.64 -27.13 25.83
CA GLY A 268 -51.13 -25.82 26.20
C GLY A 268 -50.11 -25.83 27.34
N GLN A 269 -49.61 -27.00 27.74
CA GLN A 269 -48.57 -27.12 28.75
C GLN A 269 -47.22 -26.79 28.14
N LEU A 270 -46.45 -25.92 28.79
CA LEU A 270 -45.02 -25.62 28.43
C LEU A 270 -44.20 -26.89 28.70
N ILE A 271 -43.50 -27.37 27.66
CA ILE A 271 -42.71 -28.61 27.73
C ILE A 271 -41.22 -28.35 27.46
N PHE A 272 -40.86 -27.19 26.85
CA PHE A 272 -39.51 -26.76 26.64
C PHE A 272 -39.43 -25.23 26.64
N GLU A 273 -38.40 -24.70 27.25
CA GLU A 273 -38.04 -23.27 27.20
C GLU A 273 -36.53 -23.10 27.26
N THR A 274 -36.02 -22.23 26.40
CA THR A 274 -34.62 -21.81 26.42
C THR A 274 -34.46 -20.37 26.02
N ASN A 275 -33.36 -19.74 26.51
CA ASN A 275 -32.84 -18.45 26.06
C ASN A 275 -31.50 -18.59 25.32
N ASP A 276 -31.06 -19.81 25.08
CA ASP A 276 -29.83 -20.11 24.31
C ASP A 276 -30.19 -20.60 22.91
N GLN A 277 -29.70 -19.87 21.90
CA GLN A 277 -29.96 -20.23 20.49
C GLN A 277 -29.35 -21.62 20.13
N LEU A 278 -28.31 -22.05 20.83
CA LEU A 278 -27.66 -23.34 20.57
C LEU A 278 -28.31 -24.51 21.29
N GLU A 279 -29.27 -24.24 22.21
CA GLU A 279 -30.02 -25.26 22.90
C GLU A 279 -31.31 -25.56 22.15
N GLY A 280 -31.41 -26.76 21.60
CA GLY A 280 -32.58 -27.24 20.88
C GLY A 280 -33.37 -28.26 21.67
N TRP A 281 -34.72 -28.34 21.42
CA TRP A 281 -35.57 -29.36 21.99
C TRP A 281 -35.37 -30.71 21.29
N ASN A 282 -35.08 -31.74 22.06
CA ASN A 282 -34.83 -33.12 21.61
C ASN A 282 -36.07 -34.03 21.61
N GLY A 283 -37.27 -33.50 21.73
CA GLY A 283 -38.50 -34.28 21.76
C GLY A 283 -38.78 -34.91 23.11
N THR A 284 -38.11 -34.54 24.23
CA THR A 284 -38.38 -35.06 25.58
C THR A 284 -38.98 -33.98 26.49
N PHE A 285 -39.73 -34.41 27.52
CA PHE A 285 -40.18 -33.56 28.63
C PHE A 285 -39.92 -34.28 29.95
N ASN A 286 -39.19 -33.67 30.88
CA ASN A 286 -38.75 -34.29 32.13
C ASN A 286 -38.09 -35.67 31.94
N GLY A 287 -37.26 -35.82 30.90
CA GLY A 287 -36.58 -37.08 30.57
C GLY A 287 -37.44 -38.14 29.90
N THR A 288 -38.74 -37.85 29.63
CA THR A 288 -39.66 -38.77 28.98
C THR A 288 -39.89 -38.35 27.54
N GLU A 289 -39.77 -39.28 26.61
CA GLU A 289 -40.05 -39.06 25.19
C GLU A 289 -41.51 -38.64 24.99
N GLN A 290 -41.71 -37.56 24.21
CA GLN A 290 -43.03 -37.13 23.81
C GLN A 290 -43.54 -37.95 22.62
N PRO A 291 -44.85 -38.18 22.51
CA PRO A 291 -45.41 -38.93 21.38
C PRO A 291 -45.20 -38.16 20.07
N VAL A 292 -45.10 -38.92 18.96
CA VAL A 292 -45.17 -38.35 17.61
C VAL A 292 -46.43 -37.53 17.46
N GLY A 293 -46.29 -36.30 16.97
CA GLY A 293 -47.40 -35.38 16.84
C GLY A 293 -46.99 -33.96 16.60
N VAL A 294 -47.95 -33.06 16.63
CA VAL A 294 -47.77 -31.64 16.40
C VAL A 294 -47.68 -30.89 17.74
N PHE A 295 -46.70 -30.00 17.84
CA PHE A 295 -46.45 -29.15 18.99
C PHE A 295 -46.47 -27.70 18.55
N VAL A 296 -46.93 -26.80 19.45
CA VAL A 296 -46.95 -25.36 19.17
C VAL A 296 -45.68 -24.72 19.72
N TRP A 297 -45.05 -23.86 18.92
CA TRP A 297 -43.91 -23.10 19.36
C TRP A 297 -44.16 -21.59 19.32
N VAL A 298 -43.46 -20.89 20.21
CA VAL A 298 -43.37 -19.43 20.25
C VAL A 298 -41.91 -19.07 20.32
N VAL A 299 -41.44 -18.26 19.36
CA VAL A 299 -40.08 -17.72 19.30
C VAL A 299 -40.16 -16.20 19.38
N GLU A 300 -39.50 -15.63 20.36
CA GLU A 300 -39.38 -14.19 20.55
C GLU A 300 -37.88 -13.86 20.48
N VAL A 301 -37.48 -12.96 19.60
CA VAL A 301 -36.09 -12.51 19.44
C VAL A 301 -36.02 -11.00 19.48
N GLU A 302 -34.91 -10.47 20.04
CA GLU A 302 -34.50 -9.09 19.88
C GLU A 302 -33.23 -9.07 19.00
N MET A 303 -33.30 -8.35 17.89
CA MET A 303 -32.16 -8.14 16.99
C MET A 303 -31.27 -7.04 17.54
N PHE A 304 -29.97 -7.01 17.14
CA PHE A 304 -29.03 -5.97 17.57
C PHE A 304 -29.43 -4.55 17.15
N ASN A 305 -30.28 -4.39 16.14
CA ASN A 305 -30.87 -3.10 15.76
C ASN A 305 -32.06 -2.70 16.62
N GLY A 306 -32.40 -3.48 17.68
CA GLY A 306 -33.55 -3.25 18.57
C GLY A 306 -34.89 -3.76 18.05
N LYS A 307 -34.93 -4.32 16.82
CA LYS A 307 -36.16 -4.90 16.26
C LYS A 307 -36.54 -6.15 17.05
N LYS A 308 -37.78 -6.18 17.57
CA LYS A 308 -38.35 -7.34 18.25
C LYS A 308 -39.26 -8.11 17.30
N ILE A 309 -39.02 -9.42 17.21
CA ILE A 309 -39.76 -10.32 16.33
C ILE A 309 -40.35 -11.41 17.20
N LYS A 310 -41.65 -11.62 17.02
CA LYS A 310 -42.35 -12.74 17.61
C LYS A 310 -42.92 -13.58 16.50
N LYS A 311 -42.57 -14.87 16.48
CA LYS A 311 -43.12 -15.87 15.57
C LYS A 311 -43.80 -16.96 16.37
N THR A 312 -44.87 -17.51 15.82
CA THR A 312 -45.58 -18.67 16.37
C THR A 312 -45.91 -19.62 15.24
N GLY A 313 -45.94 -20.88 15.52
CA GLY A 313 -46.28 -21.89 14.53
C GLY A 313 -46.29 -23.28 15.14
N ASP A 314 -46.35 -24.25 14.26
CA ASP A 314 -46.43 -25.67 14.62
C ASP A 314 -45.12 -26.36 14.18
N VAL A 315 -44.73 -27.39 14.96
CA VAL A 315 -43.66 -28.31 14.59
C VAL A 315 -44.12 -29.74 14.73
N THR A 316 -43.81 -30.56 13.76
CA THR A 316 -44.13 -32.00 13.81
C THR A 316 -42.94 -32.77 14.35
N LEU A 317 -43.11 -33.45 15.48
CA LEU A 317 -42.15 -34.43 15.98
C LEU A 317 -42.36 -35.76 15.23
N LEU A 318 -41.32 -36.22 14.57
CA LEU A 318 -41.20 -37.49 13.86
C LEU A 318 -40.26 -38.45 14.64
N ARG A 319 -40.25 -39.73 14.26
CA ARG A 319 -39.28 -40.72 14.76
C ARG A 319 -39.01 -41.75 13.70
#